data_b9525efec161d79771586caaaeb2fe0d
#
_entry.id   b9525efec161d79771586caaaeb2fe0d
#
_cell.length_a   1.000
_cell.length_b   1.000
_cell.length_c   1.000
_cell.angle_alpha   90.00
_cell.angle_beta   90.00
_cell.angle_gamma   90.00
#
_symmetry.space_group_name_H-M   'P 1'
#
loop_
_entity.id
_entity.type
_entity.pdbx_description
1 polymer ?
#
loop_
_entity_poly.entity_id
_entity_poly.type
_entity_poly.pdbx_seq_one_letter_code
_entity_poly.pdbx_strand_id
1 'polypeptide(L)'
;MRRETIAIHGGFDGDPTTGAAAAPIYQTAAFLFDSADHGAALFNLEVEGFRYSRIANPTTNVLEERVAALEGGLGALTVASGQAATYYAICNLADGGGEIVCTPQLYGTTHTLDRKSVV
;
A
#
# COMPACT_ATOMS: atom_id res chain seq x y z
N MET A 1 -13.78 11.59 13.46
CA MET A 1 -12.51 12.00 14.09
C MET A 1 -11.99 13.24 13.36
N ARG A 2 -11.27 14.17 14.02
CA ARG A 2 -10.67 15.32 13.32
C ARG A 2 -9.52 14.86 12.45
N ARG A 3 -9.24 15.58 11.36
CA ARG A 3 -8.17 15.23 10.42
C ARG A 3 -6.79 15.15 11.07
N GLU A 4 -6.50 16.08 11.99
CA GLU A 4 -5.25 16.09 12.76
C GLU A 4 -5.10 14.86 13.65
N THR A 5 -6.20 14.39 14.23
CA THR A 5 -6.21 13.17 15.05
C THR A 5 -6.00 11.92 14.17
N ILE A 6 -6.61 11.86 12.99
CA ILE A 6 -6.39 10.77 12.03
C ILE A 6 -4.94 10.75 11.57
N ALA A 7 -4.33 11.91 11.30
CA ALA A 7 -2.94 12.01 10.87
C ALA A 7 -1.94 11.43 11.88
N ILE A 8 -2.29 11.41 13.16
CA ILE A 8 -1.43 10.89 14.24
C ILE A 8 -1.79 9.45 14.60
N HIS A 9 -3.09 9.13 14.73
CA HIS A 9 -3.57 7.89 15.31
C HIS A 9 -4.29 6.97 14.31
N GLY A 10 -4.67 7.44 13.13
CA GLY A 10 -5.37 6.62 12.13
C GLY A 10 -4.54 5.41 11.71
N GLY A 11 -5.21 4.27 11.48
CA GLY A 11 -4.59 3.04 11.03
C GLY A 11 -3.76 2.30 12.09
N PHE A 12 -3.84 2.70 13.38
CA PHE A 12 -3.13 2.01 14.44
C PHE A 12 -3.79 2.23 15.81
N ASP A 13 -4.25 1.16 16.42
CA ASP A 13 -4.92 1.17 17.73
C ASP A 13 -3.99 0.78 18.90
N GLY A 14 -2.68 0.73 18.63
CA GLY A 14 -1.65 0.30 19.58
C GLY A 14 -1.16 -1.13 19.30
N ASP A 15 0.06 -1.42 19.74
CA ASP A 15 0.62 -2.76 19.61
C ASP A 15 -0.02 -3.69 20.66
N PRO A 16 -0.70 -4.78 20.24
CA PRO A 16 -1.38 -5.69 21.16
C PRO A 16 -0.42 -6.45 22.09
N THR A 17 0.86 -6.55 21.74
CA THR A 17 1.87 -7.28 22.52
C THR A 17 2.51 -6.41 23.61
N THR A 18 2.85 -5.17 23.28
CA THR A 18 3.60 -4.28 24.16
C THR A 18 2.81 -3.09 24.69
N GLY A 19 1.64 -2.82 24.07
CA GLY A 19 0.85 -1.61 24.34
C GLY A 19 1.49 -0.34 23.79
N ALA A 20 2.45 -0.45 22.87
CA ALA A 20 3.10 0.72 22.28
C ALA A 20 2.08 1.58 21.52
N ALA A 21 2.03 2.87 21.83
CA ALA A 21 1.13 3.83 21.19
C ALA A 21 1.59 4.25 19.78
N ALA A 22 2.88 4.10 19.47
CA ALA A 22 3.43 4.32 18.15
C ALA A 22 3.61 2.98 17.42
N ALA A 23 3.36 2.95 16.11
CA ALA A 23 3.55 1.75 15.32
C ALA A 23 5.01 1.26 15.36
N PRO A 24 5.28 0.02 15.77
CA PRO A 24 6.62 -0.56 15.71
C PRO A 24 7.16 -0.62 14.29
N ILE A 25 8.49 -0.53 14.15
CA ILE A 25 9.16 -0.68 12.86
C ILE A 25 9.57 -2.14 12.68
N TYR A 26 8.87 -2.84 11.80
CA TYR A 26 9.14 -4.24 11.46
C TYR A 26 10.19 -4.34 10.35
N GLN A 27 11.47 -4.29 10.73
CA GLN A 27 12.59 -4.44 9.81
C GLN A 27 12.89 -5.92 9.55
N THR A 28 11.96 -6.61 8.91
CA THR A 28 12.12 -8.01 8.53
C THR A 28 11.70 -8.23 7.08
N ALA A 29 12.33 -9.18 6.41
CA ALA A 29 11.93 -9.58 5.06
C ALA A 29 10.82 -10.63 5.08
N ALA A 30 10.85 -11.56 6.04
CA ALA A 30 9.93 -12.69 6.10
C ALA A 30 9.33 -12.83 7.50
N PHE A 31 8.18 -13.48 7.57
CA PHE A 31 7.44 -13.78 8.78
C PHE A 31 7.33 -15.29 8.96
N LEU A 32 7.27 -15.74 10.20
CA LEU A 32 7.12 -17.16 10.54
C LEU A 32 5.67 -17.60 10.36
N PHE A 33 5.48 -18.84 10.01
CA PHE A 33 4.19 -19.51 9.96
C PHE A 33 4.03 -20.44 11.15
N ASP A 34 2.83 -20.58 11.66
CA ASP A 34 2.52 -21.47 12.78
C ASP A 34 2.64 -22.94 12.37
N SER A 35 2.35 -23.24 11.09
CA SER A 35 2.42 -24.57 10.50
C SER A 35 2.61 -24.49 8.97
N ALA A 36 2.90 -25.62 8.33
CA ALA A 36 2.92 -25.70 6.88
C ALA A 36 1.53 -25.41 6.25
N ASP A 37 0.48 -25.86 6.89
CA ASP A 37 -0.90 -25.63 6.43
C ASP A 37 -1.28 -24.15 6.55
N HIS A 38 -0.87 -23.47 7.66
CA HIS A 38 -1.04 -22.03 7.80
C HIS A 38 -0.28 -21.28 6.69
N GLY A 39 0.95 -21.68 6.39
CA GLY A 39 1.72 -21.09 5.29
C GLY A 39 1.00 -21.27 3.94
N ALA A 40 0.49 -22.47 3.65
CA ALA A 40 -0.26 -22.75 2.42
C ALA A 40 -1.53 -21.86 2.32
N ALA A 41 -2.30 -21.76 3.38
CA ALA A 41 -3.51 -20.93 3.42
C ALA A 41 -3.22 -19.43 3.18
N LEU A 42 -2.11 -18.91 3.75
CA LEU A 42 -1.64 -17.55 3.48
C LEU A 42 -1.29 -17.33 2.01
N PHE A 43 -0.59 -18.28 1.36
CA PHE A 43 -0.23 -18.17 -0.04
C PHE A 43 -1.42 -18.34 -0.98
N ASN A 44 -2.41 -19.13 -0.60
CA ASN A 44 -3.67 -19.30 -1.33
C ASN A 44 -4.67 -18.14 -1.09
N LEU A 45 -4.32 -17.16 -0.24
CA LEU A 45 -5.20 -16.03 0.13
C LEU A 45 -6.49 -16.47 0.84
N GLU A 46 -6.48 -17.61 1.51
CA GLU A 46 -7.59 -18.15 2.30
C GLU A 46 -7.67 -17.51 3.69
N VAL A 47 -6.52 -17.03 4.19
CA VAL A 47 -6.40 -16.29 5.46
C VAL A 47 -5.56 -15.06 5.27
N GLU A 48 -5.84 -14.02 6.06
CA GLU A 48 -5.04 -12.80 6.09
C GLU A 48 -3.81 -12.98 6.99
N GLY A 49 -2.72 -12.29 6.66
CA GLY A 49 -1.50 -12.29 7.47
C GLY A 49 -0.26 -11.87 6.69
N PHE A 50 0.83 -11.77 7.41
CA PHE A 50 2.12 -11.36 6.87
C PHE A 50 2.95 -12.59 6.48
N ARG A 51 3.59 -12.54 5.32
CA ARG A 51 4.46 -13.60 4.81
C ARG A 51 5.80 -13.07 4.31
N TYR A 52 5.78 -11.93 3.66
CA TYR A 52 6.96 -11.29 3.11
C TYR A 52 6.76 -9.79 2.97
N SER A 53 7.71 -8.98 3.46
CA SER A 53 7.55 -7.51 3.56
C SER A 53 7.35 -6.78 2.24
N ARG A 54 7.81 -7.34 1.11
CA ARG A 54 7.52 -6.77 -0.22
C ARG A 54 6.04 -6.85 -0.58
N ILE A 55 5.31 -7.82 -0.03
CA ILE A 55 3.87 -8.01 -0.26
C ILE A 55 3.07 -7.21 0.75
N ALA A 56 3.37 -7.40 2.05
CA ALA A 56 2.73 -6.70 3.15
C ALA A 56 3.65 -6.68 4.38
N ASN A 57 3.65 -5.57 5.10
CA ASN A 57 4.40 -5.38 6.33
C ASN A 57 3.55 -4.58 7.32
N PRO A 58 3.51 -4.93 8.63
CA PRO A 58 2.68 -4.20 9.59
C PRO A 58 2.93 -2.70 9.64
N THR A 59 4.19 -2.26 9.52
CA THR A 59 4.54 -0.84 9.50
C THR A 59 3.97 -0.14 8.26
N THR A 60 4.06 -0.78 7.10
CA THR A 60 3.52 -0.25 5.85
C THR A 60 1.99 -0.19 5.88
N ASN A 61 1.34 -1.22 6.42
CA ASN A 61 -0.11 -1.25 6.55
C ASN A 61 -0.64 -0.08 7.37
N VAL A 62 0.02 0.30 8.46
CA VAL A 62 -0.38 1.49 9.26
C VAL A 62 -0.36 2.76 8.40
N LEU A 63 0.62 2.92 7.52
CA LEU A 63 0.68 4.06 6.60
C LEU A 63 -0.46 4.00 5.59
N GLU A 64 -0.72 2.84 5.01
CA GLU A 64 -1.77 2.63 4.00
C GLU A 64 -3.15 2.93 4.58
N GLU A 65 -3.48 2.37 5.74
CA GLU A 65 -4.75 2.64 6.44
C GLU A 65 -4.90 4.12 6.83
N ARG A 66 -3.82 4.75 7.30
CA ARG A 66 -3.83 6.16 7.67
C ARG A 66 -4.07 7.07 6.47
N VAL A 67 -3.41 6.82 5.36
CA VAL A 67 -3.60 7.59 4.12
C VAL A 67 -5.01 7.37 3.58
N ALA A 68 -5.50 6.14 3.54
CA ALA A 68 -6.87 5.84 3.15
C ALA A 68 -7.89 6.61 4.01
N ALA A 69 -7.72 6.62 5.33
CA ALA A 69 -8.59 7.35 6.24
C ALA A 69 -8.52 8.87 6.05
N LEU A 70 -7.35 9.43 5.75
CA LEU A 70 -7.15 10.86 5.50
C LEU A 70 -7.79 11.33 4.19
N GLU A 71 -7.75 10.48 3.16
CA GLU A 71 -8.29 10.76 1.82
C GLU A 71 -9.76 10.29 1.67
N GLY A 72 -10.31 9.59 2.67
CA GLY A 72 -11.66 9.03 2.60
C GLY A 72 -11.78 7.88 1.58
N GLY A 73 -10.66 7.21 1.29
CA GLY A 73 -10.59 6.07 0.38
C GLY A 73 -10.94 4.74 1.06
N LEU A 74 -11.21 3.72 0.25
CA LEU A 74 -11.43 2.34 0.73
C LEU A 74 -10.12 1.64 1.14
N GLY A 75 -9.00 2.06 0.56
CA GLY A 75 -7.68 1.54 0.82
C GLY A 75 -6.60 2.41 0.17
N ALA A 76 -5.36 2.13 0.49
CA ALA A 76 -4.18 2.71 -0.13
C ALA A 76 -3.13 1.64 -0.35
N LEU A 77 -2.25 1.83 -1.32
CA LEU A 77 -1.12 0.96 -1.60
C LEU A 77 0.17 1.78 -1.57
N THR A 78 1.09 1.37 -0.73
CA THR A 78 2.43 1.97 -0.66
C THR A 78 3.36 1.28 -1.65
N VAL A 79 4.06 2.06 -2.44
CA VAL A 79 5.00 1.57 -3.45
C VAL A 79 6.37 2.26 -3.31
N ALA A 80 7.39 1.68 -3.93
CA ALA A 80 8.78 2.10 -3.76
C ALA A 80 9.13 3.48 -4.38
N SER A 81 8.26 4.03 -5.22
CA SER A 81 8.49 5.34 -5.85
C SER A 81 7.19 6.00 -6.32
N GLY A 82 7.19 7.32 -6.44
CA GLY A 82 6.07 8.06 -7.00
C GLY A 82 5.75 7.68 -8.45
N GLN A 83 6.76 7.31 -9.24
CA GLN A 83 6.54 6.80 -10.62
C GLN A 83 5.81 5.46 -10.63
N ALA A 84 6.14 4.56 -9.70
CA ALA A 84 5.40 3.32 -9.53
C ALA A 84 3.95 3.59 -9.12
N ALA A 85 3.71 4.54 -8.22
CA ALA A 85 2.37 4.93 -7.82
C ALA A 85 1.54 5.46 -9.01
N THR A 86 2.11 6.36 -9.80
CA THR A 86 1.46 6.89 -11.01
C THR A 86 1.18 5.78 -12.02
N TYR A 87 2.15 4.91 -12.27
CA TYR A 87 2.01 3.79 -13.21
C TYR A 87 0.91 2.84 -12.79
N TYR A 88 0.89 2.40 -11.54
CA TYR A 88 -0.13 1.48 -11.05
C TYR A 88 -1.53 2.11 -11.02
N ALA A 89 -1.63 3.41 -10.69
CA ALA A 89 -2.90 4.11 -10.76
C ALA A 89 -3.47 4.13 -12.20
N ILE A 90 -2.63 4.43 -13.17
CA ILE A 90 -3.01 4.42 -14.59
C ILE A 90 -3.41 3.02 -15.04
N CYS A 91 -2.58 2.01 -14.77
CA CYS A 91 -2.87 0.62 -15.15
C CYS A 91 -4.17 0.11 -14.52
N ASN A 92 -4.42 0.45 -13.25
CA ASN A 92 -5.63 0.02 -12.56
C ASN A 92 -6.91 0.65 -13.13
N LEU A 93 -6.83 1.88 -13.62
CA LEU A 93 -7.97 2.60 -14.20
C LEU A 93 -8.18 2.28 -15.69
N ALA A 94 -7.10 2.02 -16.43
CA ALA A 94 -7.09 1.77 -17.86
C ALA A 94 -6.83 0.28 -18.20
N ASP A 95 -7.24 -0.62 -17.31
CA ASP A 95 -7.12 -2.07 -17.52
C ASP A 95 -7.83 -2.49 -18.82
N GLY A 96 -7.05 -3.06 -19.75
CA GLY A 96 -7.55 -3.41 -21.08
C GLY A 96 -7.39 -2.32 -22.15
N GLY A 97 -6.72 -1.22 -21.84
CA GLY A 97 -6.44 -0.12 -22.76
C GLY A 97 -7.44 1.04 -22.64
N GLY A 98 -7.10 2.17 -23.23
CA GLY A 98 -7.93 3.38 -23.15
C GLY A 98 -7.19 4.63 -23.60
N GLU A 99 -7.88 5.76 -23.53
CA GLU A 99 -7.32 7.07 -23.80
C GLU A 99 -7.11 7.84 -22.49
N ILE A 100 -5.99 8.53 -22.37
CA ILE A 100 -5.64 9.36 -21.21
C ILE A 100 -5.62 10.82 -21.65
N VAL A 101 -6.39 11.65 -20.96
CA VAL A 101 -6.35 13.09 -21.12
C VAL A 101 -5.58 13.68 -19.95
N CYS A 102 -4.47 14.36 -20.23
CA CYS A 102 -3.63 14.94 -19.19
C CYS A 102 -3.18 16.37 -19.54
N THR A 103 -2.75 17.11 -18.53
CA THR A 103 -2.08 18.41 -18.73
C THR A 103 -0.68 18.19 -19.32
N PRO A 104 -0.17 19.12 -20.16
CA PRO A 104 1.21 19.03 -20.64
C PRO A 104 2.26 19.33 -19.56
N GLN A 105 1.87 19.90 -18.43
CA GLN A 105 2.75 20.26 -17.30
C GLN A 105 2.88 19.10 -16.32
N LEU A 106 3.34 17.95 -16.81
CA LEU A 106 3.65 16.79 -16.01
C LEU A 106 5.12 16.75 -15.63
N TYR A 107 5.43 16.04 -14.55
CA TYR A 107 6.81 15.65 -14.27
C TYR A 107 7.40 14.89 -15.48
N GLY A 108 8.61 15.22 -15.89
CA GLY A 108 9.19 14.77 -17.16
C GLY A 108 9.13 13.27 -17.40
N THR A 109 9.40 12.46 -16.35
CA THR A 109 9.33 10.99 -16.46
C THR A 109 7.89 10.50 -16.64
N THR A 110 6.91 11.13 -16.00
CA THR A 110 5.49 10.80 -16.17
C THR A 110 5.03 11.07 -17.61
N HIS A 111 5.44 12.21 -18.19
CA HIS A 111 5.17 12.53 -19.59
C HIS A 111 5.79 11.51 -20.57
N THR A 112 6.97 10.96 -20.22
CA THR A 112 7.62 9.93 -21.05
C THR A 112 6.97 8.57 -20.89
N LEU A 113 6.51 8.26 -19.67
CA LEU A 113 5.81 7.02 -19.33
C LEU A 113 4.51 6.88 -20.13
N ASP A 114 3.70 7.92 -20.15
CA ASP A 114 2.45 8.00 -20.92
C ASP A 114 2.64 7.63 -22.38
N ARG A 115 3.69 8.15 -23.02
CA ARG A 115 3.97 7.89 -24.44
C ARG A 115 4.54 6.50 -24.76
N LYS A 116 5.12 5.79 -23.79
CA LYS A 116 5.85 4.53 -24.03
C LYS A 116 5.18 3.28 -23.47
N SER A 117 4.30 3.46 -22.52
CA SER A 117 3.74 2.36 -21.74
C SER A 117 2.26 2.10 -21.98
N VAL A 118 1.56 3.02 -22.59
CA VAL A 118 0.15 2.89 -22.95
C VAL A 118 0.06 2.74 -24.47
N VAL A 119 0.30 1.54 -24.93
CA VAL A 119 0.06 1.12 -26.32
C VAL A 119 -1.02 0.07 -26.31
#